data_c4f28b209aa92a4904860da1c404c9a6
#
_entry.id   c4f28b209aa92a4904860da1c404c9a6
#
_cell.length_a   1.000
_cell.length_b   1.000
_cell.length_c   1.000
_cell.angle_alpha   90.00
_cell.angle_beta   90.00
_cell.angle_gamma   90.00
#
_symmetry.space_group_name_H-M   'P 1'
#
loop_
_entity.id
_entity.type
_entity.pdbx_description
1 polymer ?
#
loop_
_entity_poly.entity_id
_entity_poly.type
_entity_poly.pdbx_seq_one_letter_code
_entity_poly.pdbx_strand_id
1 'polypeptide(L)'
;MGLENWLKIIESRAREGLALSSPYGIDIDISQFINYSREGSTDIDESKVREVGVDLSAKAIYTQVDQTYFRYLSKIPGVEVMRLEDFIESRPDEAKEYVWRLIDPGKDKYTALAALKGRGGYFIKIKSGTKVTEPVMACLFMSIGGIQAPHNIVIVEKNAEATVYTGCTIAPESFGLHIGISEFYVEENATLRFVMVHSWNRVAHVRPRTAVQVKRGGRYISYYVNIGKVKSIQAYPIVTLESNAYTYLASIVLGLDDAHIDVGSGINIEGEDAVAEIVSRSLARDNSKIIARASIIGRSGKGHIDCRGLMLSDKAYIYTLPELGALSPNTILTHEASIGRLAEEEINYLISRGFSREEAIGILLRGFISIDIKDIPPQIKNYIETIEKLTVEKAM
;
A
#
# COMPACT_ATOMS: atom_id res chain seq x y z
N MET A 1 -7.42 16.66 27.54
CA MET A 1 -8.39 15.55 27.47
C MET A 1 -7.68 14.26 27.85
N GLY A 2 -8.21 13.50 28.84
CA GLY A 2 -7.60 12.22 29.25
C GLY A 2 -7.64 11.17 28.13
N LEU A 3 -6.75 10.16 28.21
CA LEU A 3 -6.64 9.08 27.24
C LEU A 3 -7.99 8.36 27.02
N GLU A 4 -8.66 7.97 28.10
CA GLU A 4 -9.96 7.27 28.02
C GLU A 4 -11.04 8.06 27.25
N ASN A 5 -11.12 9.36 27.51
CA ASN A 5 -12.12 10.21 26.82
C ASN A 5 -11.80 10.35 25.34
N TRP A 6 -10.52 10.42 24.97
CA TRP A 6 -10.10 10.47 23.59
C TRP A 6 -10.42 9.16 22.86
N LEU A 7 -10.14 8.00 23.48
CA LEU A 7 -10.51 6.70 22.90
C LEU A 7 -12.02 6.53 22.75
N LYS A 8 -12.83 7.00 23.70
CA LYS A 8 -14.31 6.99 23.59
C LYS A 8 -14.81 7.83 22.42
N ILE A 9 -14.16 8.94 22.11
CA ILE A 9 -14.51 9.77 20.94
C ILE A 9 -14.25 9.01 19.64
N ILE A 10 -13.08 8.35 19.52
CA ILE A 10 -12.75 7.50 18.37
C ILE A 10 -13.78 6.37 18.23
N GLU A 11 -14.09 5.69 19.33
CA GLU A 11 -15.07 4.60 19.35
C GLU A 11 -16.48 5.08 18.93
N SER A 12 -16.93 6.21 19.47
CA SER A 12 -18.24 6.81 19.12
C SER A 12 -18.31 7.13 17.64
N ARG A 13 -17.28 7.76 17.10
CA ARG A 13 -17.17 8.10 15.67
C ARG A 13 -17.14 6.85 14.78
N ALA A 14 -16.41 5.82 15.21
CA ALA A 14 -16.35 4.54 14.50
C ALA A 14 -17.73 3.85 14.46
N ARG A 15 -18.52 3.89 15.54
CA ARG A 15 -19.86 3.30 15.57
C ARG A 15 -20.79 3.91 14.52
N GLU A 16 -20.65 5.20 14.24
CA GLU A 16 -21.42 5.87 13.17
C GLU A 16 -21.05 5.32 11.78
N GLY A 17 -19.80 4.96 11.56
CA GLY A 17 -19.27 4.44 10.29
C GLY A 17 -19.67 3.00 9.96
N LEU A 18 -20.10 2.19 10.94
CA LEU A 18 -20.40 0.75 10.72
C LEU A 18 -21.48 0.50 9.67
N ALA A 19 -22.44 1.42 9.52
CA ALA A 19 -23.51 1.32 8.55
C ALA A 19 -23.15 1.90 7.17
N LEU A 20 -21.98 2.55 7.04
CA LEU A 20 -21.56 3.20 5.81
C LEU A 20 -20.85 2.22 4.90
N SER A 21 -21.33 2.12 3.66
CA SER A 21 -20.64 1.36 2.61
C SER A 21 -19.31 2.03 2.23
N SER A 22 -18.42 1.23 1.69
CA SER A 22 -17.21 1.79 1.06
C SER A 22 -17.55 2.53 -0.23
N PRO A 23 -16.88 3.65 -0.52
CA PRO A 23 -17.13 4.42 -1.75
C PRO A 23 -16.65 3.73 -3.02
N TYR A 24 -15.81 2.70 -2.93
CA TYR A 24 -15.18 2.02 -4.06
C TYR A 24 -15.30 0.50 -3.95
N GLY A 25 -15.20 -0.18 -5.12
CA GLY A 25 -15.10 -1.62 -5.23
C GLY A 25 -16.36 -2.36 -4.81
N ILE A 26 -16.24 -3.67 -4.71
CA ILE A 26 -17.33 -4.52 -4.23
C ILE A 26 -17.45 -4.42 -2.71
N ASP A 27 -18.66 -4.19 -2.24
CA ASP A 27 -18.96 -4.28 -0.82
C ASP A 27 -19.13 -5.73 -0.40
N ILE A 28 -18.67 -6.08 0.81
CA ILE A 28 -18.73 -7.44 1.35
C ILE A 28 -19.44 -7.45 2.70
N ASP A 29 -20.07 -8.56 3.01
CA ASP A 29 -20.59 -8.81 4.35
C ASP A 29 -19.44 -9.10 5.31
N ILE A 30 -19.25 -8.22 6.30
CA ILE A 30 -18.19 -8.34 7.30
C ILE A 30 -18.50 -9.32 8.42
N SER A 31 -19.79 -9.71 8.58
CA SER A 31 -20.23 -10.57 9.69
C SER A 31 -19.55 -11.94 9.68
N GLN A 32 -19.31 -12.51 8.50
CA GLN A 32 -18.63 -13.79 8.31
C GLN A 32 -17.20 -13.82 8.84
N PHE A 33 -16.53 -12.65 8.92
CA PHE A 33 -15.17 -12.52 9.43
C PHE A 33 -15.13 -12.23 10.92
N ILE A 34 -16.12 -11.45 11.43
CA ILE A 34 -16.20 -11.07 12.85
C ILE A 34 -16.40 -12.28 13.74
N ASN A 35 -17.23 -13.23 13.28
CA ASN A 35 -17.59 -14.43 14.04
C ASN A 35 -16.59 -15.59 13.83
N TYR A 36 -15.56 -15.37 13.01
CA TYR A 36 -14.57 -16.40 12.75
C TYR A 36 -13.55 -16.43 13.91
N SER A 37 -13.58 -17.50 14.70
CA SER A 37 -12.59 -17.71 15.76
C SER A 37 -11.91 -19.07 15.55
N ARG A 38 -10.60 -19.07 15.41
CA ARG A 38 -9.71 -20.22 15.58
C ARG A 38 -8.64 -19.87 16.59
N GLU A 39 -8.09 -20.87 17.26
CA GLU A 39 -6.88 -20.65 18.05
C GLU A 39 -5.75 -20.22 17.13
N GLY A 40 -5.08 -19.11 17.49
CA GLY A 40 -3.99 -18.54 16.70
C GLY A 40 -2.75 -19.40 16.73
N SER A 41 -2.06 -19.52 15.61
CA SER A 41 -0.69 -20.02 15.56
C SER A 41 0.27 -18.85 15.75
N THR A 42 1.36 -19.06 16.49
CA THR A 42 2.49 -18.13 16.55
C THR A 42 3.49 -18.40 15.42
N ASP A 43 3.28 -19.46 14.66
CA ASP A 43 4.19 -19.90 13.62
C ASP A 43 4.03 -19.04 12.38
N ILE A 44 5.14 -18.50 11.93
CA ILE A 44 5.24 -17.73 10.71
C ILE A 44 5.76 -18.66 9.63
N ASP A 45 5.02 -18.76 8.54
CA ASP A 45 5.54 -19.40 7.33
C ASP A 45 6.60 -18.50 6.68
N GLU A 46 7.87 -18.78 6.98
CA GLU A 46 9.00 -17.99 6.46
C GLU A 46 9.05 -17.98 4.93
N SER A 47 8.52 -19.01 4.24
CA SER A 47 8.49 -19.02 2.78
C SER A 47 7.57 -17.94 2.24
N LYS A 48 6.42 -17.75 2.90
CA LYS A 48 5.45 -16.70 2.58
C LYS A 48 5.98 -15.30 2.91
N VAL A 49 6.73 -15.17 3.99
CA VAL A 49 7.38 -13.90 4.35
C VAL A 49 8.45 -13.52 3.32
N ARG A 50 9.25 -14.50 2.87
CA ARG A 50 10.24 -14.28 1.80
C ARG A 50 9.59 -13.94 0.45
N GLU A 51 8.43 -14.53 0.14
CA GLU A 51 7.68 -14.23 -1.09
C GLU A 51 7.30 -12.74 -1.17
N VAL A 52 7.02 -12.10 -0.05
CA VAL A 52 6.76 -10.64 0.00
C VAL A 52 8.01 -9.81 0.29
N GLY A 53 9.21 -10.38 0.21
CA GLY A 53 10.49 -9.68 0.28
C GLY A 53 10.90 -9.20 1.67
N VAL A 54 10.29 -9.69 2.75
CA VAL A 54 10.66 -9.27 4.11
C VAL A 54 11.82 -10.11 4.63
N ASP A 55 12.86 -9.43 5.12
CA ASP A 55 13.97 -10.04 5.84
C ASP A 55 13.70 -10.00 7.35
N LEU A 56 13.40 -11.18 7.93
CA LEU A 56 13.15 -11.33 9.37
C LEU A 56 14.38 -11.07 10.25
N SER A 57 15.58 -11.00 9.66
CA SER A 57 16.83 -10.69 10.37
C SER A 57 17.18 -9.21 10.38
N ALA A 58 16.36 -8.34 9.79
CA ALA A 58 16.60 -6.91 9.69
C ALA A 58 16.87 -6.26 11.06
N LYS A 59 17.73 -5.24 11.07
CA LYS A 59 18.12 -4.51 12.30
C LYS A 59 16.99 -3.68 12.90
N ALA A 60 16.00 -3.29 12.10
CA ALA A 60 14.76 -2.65 12.55
C ALA A 60 13.59 -3.37 11.89
N ILE A 61 12.73 -3.97 12.72
CA ILE A 61 11.65 -4.82 12.22
C ILE A 61 10.45 -4.81 13.16
N TYR A 62 9.26 -4.88 12.55
CA TYR A 62 8.00 -5.20 13.18
C TYR A 62 7.39 -6.45 12.53
N THR A 63 6.93 -7.39 13.31
CA THR A 63 6.25 -8.59 12.82
C THR A 63 4.97 -8.79 13.60
N GLN A 64 3.88 -9.02 12.88
CA GLN A 64 2.56 -9.33 13.45
C GLN A 64 1.99 -10.57 12.78
N VAL A 65 1.53 -11.53 13.61
CA VAL A 65 0.74 -12.69 13.17
C VAL A 65 -0.68 -12.51 13.67
N ASP A 66 -1.64 -12.48 12.75
CA ASP A 66 -3.06 -12.22 13.02
C ASP A 66 -3.25 -10.93 13.86
N GLN A 67 -3.95 -11.03 15.00
CA GLN A 67 -4.10 -9.95 15.98
C GLN A 67 -3.57 -10.35 17.37
N THR A 68 -2.71 -11.37 17.45
CA THR A 68 -2.35 -12.02 18.70
C THR A 68 -0.86 -12.08 19.00
N TYR A 69 -0.02 -12.15 17.98
CA TYR A 69 1.43 -12.24 18.15
C TYR A 69 2.13 -11.03 17.55
N PHE A 70 3.01 -10.42 18.35
CA PHE A 70 3.76 -9.22 17.96
C PHE A 70 5.23 -9.37 18.36
N ARG A 71 6.12 -9.04 17.44
CA ARG A 71 7.56 -8.95 17.68
C ARG A 71 8.10 -7.71 17.01
N TYR A 72 8.84 -6.91 17.74
CA TYR A 72 9.47 -5.72 17.17
C TYR A 72 10.82 -5.45 17.84
N LEU A 73 11.72 -4.84 17.11
CA LEU A 73 13.00 -4.35 17.60
C LEU A 73 13.53 -3.24 16.67
N SER A 74 14.37 -2.39 17.23
CA SER A 74 15.23 -1.52 16.44
C SER A 74 16.63 -1.47 17.05
N LYS A 75 17.63 -1.75 16.22
CA LYS A 75 19.07 -1.59 16.51
C LYS A 75 19.68 -0.45 15.69
N ILE A 76 18.88 0.32 14.97
CA ILE A 76 19.32 1.44 14.16
C ILE A 76 19.20 2.71 14.99
N PRO A 77 20.31 3.45 15.24
CA PRO A 77 20.25 4.71 15.97
C PRO A 77 19.28 5.71 15.31
N GLY A 78 18.45 6.36 16.11
CA GLY A 78 17.46 7.32 15.64
C GLY A 78 16.20 6.71 15.02
N VAL A 79 16.06 5.38 15.03
CA VAL A 79 14.87 4.65 14.58
C VAL A 79 14.16 4.01 15.76
N GLU A 80 12.91 4.35 15.99
CA GLU A 80 12.03 3.70 16.95
C GLU A 80 11.04 2.80 16.22
N VAL A 81 10.88 1.58 16.71
CA VAL A 81 9.88 0.62 16.23
C VAL A 81 9.19 0.01 17.44
N MET A 82 7.88 0.09 17.51
CA MET A 82 7.09 -0.55 18.56
C MET A 82 5.68 -0.87 18.07
N ARG A 83 4.91 -1.58 18.87
CA ARG A 83 3.48 -1.79 18.62
C ARG A 83 2.73 -0.48 18.89
N LEU A 84 1.65 -0.23 18.14
CA LEU A 84 0.90 1.02 18.25
C LEU A 84 0.29 1.21 19.65
N GLU A 85 -0.24 0.14 20.25
CA GLU A 85 -0.81 0.22 21.60
C GLU A 85 0.25 0.62 22.63
N ASP A 86 1.48 0.11 22.53
CA ASP A 86 2.57 0.46 23.45
C ASP A 86 2.97 1.95 23.28
N PHE A 87 2.88 2.49 22.08
CA PHE A 87 3.05 3.92 21.84
C PHE A 87 1.93 4.75 22.48
N ILE A 88 0.67 4.34 22.30
CA ILE A 88 -0.49 5.05 22.87
C ILE A 88 -0.44 5.05 24.40
N GLU A 89 -0.08 3.92 25.01
CA GLU A 89 0.01 3.78 26.46
C GLU A 89 1.19 4.57 27.06
N SER A 90 2.35 4.51 26.42
CA SER A 90 3.56 5.15 26.94
C SER A 90 3.62 6.65 26.68
N ARG A 91 3.00 7.12 25.59
CA ARG A 91 3.05 8.53 25.14
C ARG A 91 1.68 9.03 24.67
N PRO A 92 0.66 9.05 25.55
CA PRO A 92 -0.73 9.34 25.16
C PRO A 92 -0.93 10.72 24.57
N ASP A 93 -0.18 11.73 24.99
CA ASP A 93 -0.32 13.09 24.46
C ASP A 93 0.25 13.21 23.04
N GLU A 94 1.40 12.59 22.78
CA GLU A 94 1.97 12.50 21.44
C GLU A 94 1.07 11.65 20.51
N ALA A 95 0.53 10.53 21.02
CA ALA A 95 -0.35 9.67 20.23
C ALA A 95 -1.61 10.40 19.71
N LYS A 96 -2.17 11.32 20.48
CA LYS A 96 -3.32 12.15 20.06
C LYS A 96 -3.03 13.05 18.87
N GLU A 97 -1.75 13.35 18.58
CA GLU A 97 -1.36 14.19 17.46
C GLU A 97 -1.31 13.41 16.13
N TYR A 98 -1.17 12.07 16.19
CA TYR A 98 -0.92 11.24 15.02
C TYR A 98 -1.97 10.16 14.75
N VAL A 99 -2.57 9.57 15.79
CA VAL A 99 -3.45 8.40 15.63
C VAL A 99 -4.87 8.84 15.29
N TRP A 100 -5.44 8.33 14.20
CA TRP A 100 -6.74 8.73 13.63
C TRP A 100 -6.84 10.23 13.34
N ARG A 101 -5.78 10.81 12.79
CA ARG A 101 -5.73 12.24 12.44
C ARG A 101 -5.90 12.51 10.96
N LEU A 102 -5.38 11.62 10.12
CA LEU A 102 -5.50 11.74 8.67
C LEU A 102 -6.67 10.88 8.14
N ILE A 103 -7.07 9.86 8.89
CA ILE A 103 -8.18 8.97 8.53
C ILE A 103 -9.29 9.09 9.57
N ASP A 104 -10.51 9.40 9.12
CA ASP A 104 -11.69 9.37 9.99
C ASP A 104 -12.06 7.93 10.33
N PRO A 105 -12.10 7.53 11.62
CA PRO A 105 -12.51 6.18 12.01
C PRO A 105 -13.95 5.84 11.64
N GLY A 106 -14.78 6.83 11.38
CA GLY A 106 -16.17 6.69 10.92
C GLY A 106 -16.36 6.80 9.40
N LYS A 107 -15.27 6.82 8.60
CA LYS A 107 -15.34 7.04 7.16
C LYS A 107 -16.16 5.98 6.41
N ASP A 108 -16.00 4.73 6.76
CA ASP A 108 -16.74 3.59 6.22
C ASP A 108 -16.71 2.41 7.22
N LYS A 109 -17.45 1.33 6.93
CA LYS A 109 -17.50 0.16 7.81
C LYS A 109 -16.14 -0.51 8.05
N TYR A 110 -15.18 -0.35 7.15
CA TYR A 110 -13.84 -0.95 7.30
C TYR A 110 -12.97 -0.14 8.26
N THR A 111 -12.97 1.19 8.14
CA THR A 111 -12.31 2.05 9.14
C THR A 111 -12.93 1.89 10.51
N ALA A 112 -14.28 1.83 10.55
CA ALA A 112 -15.03 1.61 11.78
C ALA A 112 -14.68 0.27 12.43
N LEU A 113 -14.63 -0.80 11.65
CA LEU A 113 -14.25 -2.14 12.13
C LEU A 113 -12.82 -2.17 12.65
N ALA A 114 -11.89 -1.52 11.95
CA ALA A 114 -10.51 -1.42 12.40
C ALA A 114 -10.39 -0.66 13.74
N ALA A 115 -11.10 0.45 13.91
CA ALA A 115 -11.09 1.21 15.15
C ALA A 115 -11.72 0.48 16.34
N LEU A 116 -12.75 -0.34 16.09
CA LEU A 116 -13.51 -1.05 17.14
C LEU A 116 -12.94 -2.43 17.50
N LYS A 117 -12.31 -3.12 16.54
CA LYS A 117 -11.89 -4.52 16.64
C LYS A 117 -10.42 -4.75 16.28
N GLY A 118 -9.78 -3.78 15.65
CA GLY A 118 -8.38 -3.88 15.24
C GLY A 118 -7.44 -3.94 16.46
N ARG A 119 -6.35 -4.69 16.27
CA ARG A 119 -5.26 -4.77 17.23
C ARG A 119 -3.93 -4.83 16.49
N GLY A 120 -2.92 -4.25 17.11
CA GLY A 120 -1.57 -4.19 16.55
C GLY A 120 -1.45 -3.11 15.48
N GLY A 121 -0.46 -3.30 14.65
CA GLY A 121 0.10 -2.29 13.78
C GLY A 121 1.37 -1.70 14.39
N TYR A 122 2.18 -1.14 13.53
CA TYR A 122 3.47 -0.58 13.94
C TYR A 122 3.39 0.93 14.15
N PHE A 123 4.13 1.37 15.14
CA PHE A 123 4.60 2.73 15.25
C PHE A 123 6.09 2.76 14.86
N ILE A 124 6.42 3.52 13.83
CA ILE A 124 7.79 3.74 13.36
C ILE A 124 8.06 5.24 13.38
N LYS A 125 9.10 5.64 14.09
CA LYS A 125 9.54 7.04 14.15
C LYS A 125 11.01 7.16 13.79
N ILE A 126 11.31 8.03 12.83
CA ILE A 126 12.67 8.35 12.41
C ILE A 126 12.99 9.74 12.95
N LYS A 127 13.95 9.82 13.86
CA LYS A 127 14.31 11.07 14.55
C LYS A 127 14.93 12.09 13.60
N SER A 128 14.72 13.35 13.91
CA SER A 128 15.20 14.50 13.11
C SER A 128 16.68 14.36 12.70
N GLY A 129 16.96 14.65 11.44
CA GLY A 129 18.29 14.60 10.85
C GLY A 129 18.87 13.20 10.65
N THR A 130 18.15 12.13 11.04
CA THR A 130 18.63 10.75 10.87
C THR A 130 18.52 10.32 9.40
N LYS A 131 19.60 9.78 8.83
CA LYS A 131 19.61 9.16 7.50
C LYS A 131 19.77 7.66 7.65
N VAL A 132 18.69 6.93 7.38
CA VAL A 132 18.63 5.48 7.50
C VAL A 132 18.93 4.84 6.15
N THR A 133 20.02 4.08 6.07
CA THR A 133 20.47 3.43 4.82
C THR A 133 19.89 2.03 4.64
N GLU A 134 19.60 1.33 5.74
CA GLU A 134 18.97 0.01 5.72
C GLU A 134 17.44 0.17 5.87
N PRO A 135 16.62 -0.65 5.20
CA PRO A 135 15.17 -0.54 5.34
C PRO A 135 14.69 -0.93 6.74
N VAL A 136 13.69 -0.21 7.24
CA VAL A 136 12.87 -0.66 8.37
C VAL A 136 11.85 -1.63 7.82
N MET A 137 11.88 -2.88 8.26
CA MET A 137 11.01 -3.93 7.76
C MET A 137 9.73 -4.08 8.60
N ALA A 138 8.61 -4.40 7.94
CA ALA A 138 7.40 -4.81 8.62
C ALA A 138 6.78 -6.02 7.91
N CYS A 139 6.27 -6.97 8.68
CA CYS A 139 5.57 -8.14 8.20
C CYS A 139 4.19 -8.26 8.88
N LEU A 140 3.14 -8.31 8.09
CA LEU A 140 1.77 -8.55 8.54
C LEU A 140 1.29 -9.88 7.95
N PHE A 141 1.30 -10.93 8.78
CA PHE A 141 0.97 -12.30 8.38
C PHE A 141 -0.38 -12.73 8.95
N MET A 142 -1.26 -13.28 8.12
CA MET A 142 -2.50 -13.91 8.55
C MET A 142 -2.33 -15.43 8.53
N SER A 143 -2.37 -16.08 9.69
CA SER A 143 -2.18 -17.53 9.79
C SER A 143 -3.50 -18.31 9.83
N ILE A 144 -4.45 -17.82 10.63
CA ILE A 144 -5.72 -18.54 10.88
C ILE A 144 -6.92 -17.96 10.12
N GLY A 145 -6.79 -16.77 9.57
CA GLY A 145 -7.91 -16.07 8.91
C GLY A 145 -8.75 -15.21 9.87
N GLY A 146 -9.99 -14.91 9.47
CA GLY A 146 -10.84 -13.96 10.18
C GLY A 146 -10.47 -12.51 9.85
N ILE A 147 -10.33 -11.65 10.86
CA ILE A 147 -9.98 -10.23 10.69
C ILE A 147 -8.56 -9.99 11.16
N GLN A 148 -7.78 -9.29 10.33
CA GLN A 148 -6.56 -8.63 10.75
C GLN A 148 -6.68 -7.14 10.40
N ALA A 149 -6.71 -6.28 11.41
CA ALA A 149 -6.93 -4.85 11.24
C ALA A 149 -5.86 -4.02 11.98
N PRO A 150 -4.60 -4.05 11.53
CA PRO A 150 -3.52 -3.26 12.11
C PRO A 150 -3.70 -1.78 11.82
N HIS A 151 -3.30 -0.92 12.76
CA HIS A 151 -3.19 0.51 12.56
C HIS A 151 -1.71 0.92 12.59
N ASN A 152 -1.20 1.44 11.50
CA ASN A 152 0.21 1.72 11.28
C ASN A 152 0.47 3.22 11.27
N ILE A 153 1.42 3.68 12.05
CA ILE A 153 1.86 5.08 12.08
C ILE A 153 3.34 5.14 11.69
N VAL A 154 3.66 5.99 10.73
CA VAL A 154 5.05 6.31 10.37
C VAL A 154 5.26 7.80 10.48
N ILE A 155 6.27 8.22 11.25
CA ILE A 155 6.68 9.61 11.39
C ILE A 155 8.14 9.72 10.95
N VAL A 156 8.38 10.50 9.92
CA VAL A 156 9.74 10.87 9.51
C VAL A 156 9.95 12.33 9.86
N GLU A 157 10.67 12.56 10.95
CA GLU A 157 10.89 13.91 11.47
C GLU A 157 11.74 14.76 10.53
N LYS A 158 11.78 16.06 10.78
CA LYS A 158 12.45 17.08 9.97
C LYS A 158 13.87 16.69 9.54
N ASN A 159 14.16 16.83 8.24
CA ASN A 159 15.45 16.51 7.61
C ASN A 159 15.89 15.05 7.75
N ALA A 160 14.99 14.15 8.18
CA ALA A 160 15.27 12.71 8.26
C ALA A 160 14.96 11.99 6.95
N GLU A 161 15.59 10.83 6.75
CA GLU A 161 15.42 10.04 5.55
C GLU A 161 15.39 8.55 5.89
N ALA A 162 14.36 7.83 5.44
CA ALA A 162 14.24 6.39 5.66
C ALA A 162 13.46 5.69 4.54
N THR A 163 13.69 4.37 4.45
CA THR A 163 12.85 3.46 3.71
C THR A 163 12.11 2.54 4.67
N VAL A 164 10.80 2.45 4.54
CA VAL A 164 9.96 1.47 5.24
C VAL A 164 9.47 0.45 4.21
N TYR A 165 9.71 -0.82 4.46
CA TYR A 165 9.30 -1.93 3.61
C TYR A 165 8.30 -2.80 4.36
N THR A 166 7.07 -2.91 3.87
CA THR A 166 6.01 -3.71 4.47
C THR A 166 5.58 -4.84 3.55
N GLY A 167 5.63 -6.08 4.03
CA GLY A 167 5.07 -7.24 3.37
C GLY A 167 3.81 -7.72 4.08
N CYS A 168 2.71 -7.90 3.34
CA CYS A 168 1.47 -8.46 3.86
C CYS A 168 1.14 -9.76 3.12
N THR A 169 0.89 -10.82 3.87
CA THR A 169 0.61 -12.13 3.29
C THR A 169 -0.31 -12.97 4.18
N ILE A 170 -0.79 -14.09 3.65
CA ILE A 170 -1.74 -14.98 4.31
C ILE A 170 -1.34 -16.44 4.08
N ALA A 171 -1.62 -17.31 5.03
CA ALA A 171 -1.46 -18.74 4.85
C ALA A 171 -2.40 -19.27 3.75
N PRO A 172 -1.98 -20.29 2.97
CA PRO A 172 -2.68 -20.72 1.75
C PRO A 172 -4.16 -21.07 1.93
N GLU A 173 -4.50 -21.69 3.05
CA GLU A 173 -5.86 -22.19 3.33
C GLU A 173 -6.69 -21.28 4.24
N SER A 174 -6.17 -20.08 4.55
CA SER A 174 -6.85 -19.17 5.47
C SER A 174 -7.83 -18.26 4.73
N PHE A 175 -9.01 -18.08 5.32
CA PHE A 175 -10.05 -17.17 4.84
C PHE A 175 -9.99 -15.89 5.67
N GLY A 176 -9.75 -14.74 5.04
CA GLY A 176 -9.46 -13.54 5.81
C GLY A 176 -9.87 -12.21 5.19
N LEU A 177 -10.07 -11.25 6.08
CA LEU A 177 -10.26 -9.83 5.78
C LEU A 177 -9.13 -9.02 6.41
N HIS A 178 -8.25 -8.48 5.57
CA HIS A 178 -7.18 -7.57 6.00
C HIS A 178 -7.61 -6.11 5.84
N ILE A 179 -7.56 -5.34 6.92
CA ILE A 179 -7.89 -3.90 6.95
C ILE A 179 -6.70 -3.13 7.51
N GLY A 180 -5.69 -2.90 6.69
CA GLY A 180 -4.53 -2.09 7.12
C GLY A 180 -4.87 -0.60 7.14
N ILE A 181 -4.92 0.01 8.32
CA ILE A 181 -5.00 1.47 8.46
C ILE A 181 -3.58 2.01 8.53
N SER A 182 -3.25 3.03 7.73
CA SER A 182 -1.90 3.60 7.71
C SER A 182 -1.93 5.11 7.59
N GLU A 183 -1.32 5.79 8.56
CA GLU A 183 -1.19 7.25 8.58
C GLU A 183 0.29 7.61 8.62
N PHE A 184 0.76 8.31 7.60
CA PHE A 184 2.17 8.64 7.46
C PHE A 184 2.39 10.15 7.49
N TYR A 185 3.39 10.57 8.23
CA TYR A 185 3.76 11.96 8.45
C TYR A 185 5.20 12.17 7.98
N VAL A 186 5.34 12.92 6.89
CA VAL A 186 6.64 13.28 6.33
C VAL A 186 6.86 14.76 6.63
N GLU A 187 7.69 15.04 7.62
CA GLU A 187 7.93 16.37 8.11
C GLU A 187 8.80 17.22 7.15
N GLU A 188 9.05 18.49 7.49
CA GLU A 188 9.79 19.41 6.63
C GLU A 188 11.13 18.85 6.15
N ASN A 189 11.35 18.87 4.83
CA ASN A 189 12.56 18.36 4.15
C ASN A 189 12.90 16.90 4.47
N ALA A 190 11.94 16.13 4.99
CA ALA A 190 12.12 14.71 5.25
C ALA A 190 11.84 13.89 3.98
N THR A 191 12.38 12.67 3.93
CA THR A 191 12.12 11.72 2.84
C THR A 191 11.68 10.37 3.39
N LEU A 192 10.47 9.96 3.03
CA LEU A 192 9.96 8.60 3.26
C LEU A 192 9.84 7.86 1.93
N ARG A 193 10.55 6.76 1.80
CA ARG A 193 10.32 5.75 0.76
C ARG A 193 9.52 4.62 1.39
N PHE A 194 8.39 4.28 0.80
CA PHE A 194 7.51 3.24 1.31
C PHE A 194 7.27 2.16 0.25
N VAL A 195 7.66 0.94 0.56
CA VAL A 195 7.43 -0.22 -0.30
C VAL A 195 6.40 -1.12 0.36
N MET A 196 5.33 -1.45 -0.35
CA MET A 196 4.29 -2.36 0.12
C MET A 196 4.12 -3.51 -0.88
N VAL A 197 4.32 -4.73 -0.41
CA VAL A 197 4.11 -5.94 -1.21
C VAL A 197 3.00 -6.79 -0.62
N HIS A 198 2.02 -7.11 -1.44
CA HIS A 198 0.90 -7.97 -1.11
C HIS A 198 0.99 -9.31 -1.85
N SER A 199 0.94 -10.41 -1.13
CA SER A 199 0.76 -11.76 -1.65
C SER A 199 -0.33 -12.48 -0.86
N TRP A 200 -1.52 -12.50 -1.40
CA TRP A 200 -2.72 -13.07 -0.78
C TRP A 200 -3.07 -14.43 -1.40
N ASN A 201 -4.16 -15.01 -0.96
CA ASN A 201 -4.77 -16.20 -1.56
C ASN A 201 -6.15 -15.85 -2.18
N ARG A 202 -6.70 -16.76 -2.99
CA ARG A 202 -7.94 -16.57 -3.77
C ARG A 202 -9.21 -16.29 -2.95
N VAL A 203 -9.18 -16.42 -1.63
CA VAL A 203 -10.35 -16.19 -0.75
C VAL A 203 -10.15 -15.01 0.20
N ALA A 204 -9.00 -14.35 0.14
CA ALA A 204 -8.73 -13.17 0.96
C ALA A 204 -9.40 -11.91 0.43
N HIS A 205 -9.88 -11.08 1.33
CA HIS A 205 -10.37 -9.73 1.05
C HIS A 205 -9.47 -8.68 1.70
N VAL A 206 -9.15 -7.61 0.97
CA VAL A 206 -8.15 -6.63 1.39
C VAL A 206 -8.72 -5.22 1.28
N ARG A 207 -8.75 -4.48 2.38
CA ARG A 207 -9.40 -3.16 2.51
C ARG A 207 -8.51 -2.13 3.21
N PRO A 208 -7.29 -1.88 2.74
CA PRO A 208 -6.43 -0.89 3.38
C PRO A 208 -6.99 0.53 3.21
N ARG A 209 -6.68 1.35 4.19
CA ARG A 209 -6.92 2.80 4.14
C ARG A 209 -5.61 3.50 4.51
N THR A 210 -5.10 4.30 3.61
CA THR A 210 -3.83 5.00 3.81
C THR A 210 -4.01 6.50 3.56
N ALA A 211 -3.48 7.30 4.46
CA ALA A 211 -3.38 8.73 4.27
C ALA A 211 -1.97 9.21 4.61
N VAL A 212 -1.45 10.15 3.84
CA VAL A 212 -0.09 10.67 3.97
C VAL A 212 -0.12 12.19 3.94
N GLN A 213 0.51 12.81 4.93
CA GLN A 213 0.78 14.23 4.93
C GLN A 213 2.25 14.48 4.63
N VAL A 214 2.53 15.29 3.62
CA VAL A 214 3.89 15.66 3.22
C VAL A 214 4.06 17.16 3.42
N LYS A 215 4.86 17.53 4.41
CA LYS A 215 5.16 18.90 4.78
C LYS A 215 6.09 19.60 3.78
N ARG A 216 6.28 20.91 3.95
CA ARG A 216 7.11 21.71 3.06
C ARG A 216 8.45 21.06 2.72
N GLY A 217 8.76 20.92 1.43
CA GLY A 217 10.00 20.33 0.93
C GLY A 217 10.16 18.83 1.23
N GLY A 218 9.17 18.21 1.88
CA GLY A 218 9.15 16.78 2.15
C GLY A 218 8.97 15.95 0.87
N ARG A 219 9.41 14.69 0.91
CA ARG A 219 9.34 13.75 -0.22
C ARG A 219 8.71 12.44 0.22
N TYR A 220 7.66 12.02 -0.46
CA TYR A 220 7.04 10.70 -0.27
C TYR A 220 7.09 9.91 -1.57
N ILE A 221 7.77 8.77 -1.56
CA ILE A 221 7.92 7.88 -2.71
C ILE A 221 7.33 6.54 -2.32
N SER A 222 6.29 6.09 -3.01
CA SER A 222 5.61 4.83 -2.71
C SER A 222 5.68 3.86 -3.89
N TYR A 223 5.97 2.61 -3.57
CA TYR A 223 5.94 1.50 -4.51
C TYR A 223 5.02 0.40 -3.96
N TYR A 224 3.88 0.21 -4.60
CA TYR A 224 2.89 -0.80 -4.24
C TYR A 224 2.87 -1.94 -5.24
N VAL A 225 2.95 -3.18 -4.78
CA VAL A 225 2.85 -4.36 -5.64
C VAL A 225 1.87 -5.39 -5.06
N ASN A 226 0.93 -5.84 -5.87
CA ASN A 226 0.11 -7.03 -5.60
C ASN A 226 0.52 -8.14 -6.55
N ILE A 227 1.14 -9.20 -6.00
CA ILE A 227 1.68 -10.33 -6.78
C ILE A 227 0.88 -11.63 -6.59
N GLY A 228 -0.01 -11.68 -5.61
CA GLY A 228 -0.76 -12.89 -5.26
C GLY A 228 -2.16 -12.94 -5.86
N LYS A 229 -2.76 -14.14 -5.77
CA LYS A 229 -4.19 -14.28 -5.94
C LYS A 229 -4.91 -13.54 -4.82
N VAL A 230 -6.10 -13.05 -5.09
CA VAL A 230 -6.93 -12.37 -4.09
C VAL A 230 -8.38 -12.47 -4.51
N LYS A 231 -9.32 -12.52 -3.57
CA LYS A 231 -10.74 -12.46 -3.92
C LYS A 231 -11.16 -11.04 -4.27
N SER A 232 -10.78 -10.08 -3.43
CA SER A 232 -10.97 -8.67 -3.76
C SER A 232 -10.02 -7.74 -3.02
N ILE A 233 -9.57 -6.69 -3.70
CA ILE A 233 -8.84 -5.57 -3.12
C ILE A 233 -9.65 -4.29 -3.35
N GLN A 234 -9.61 -3.41 -2.35
CA GLN A 234 -10.06 -2.05 -2.47
C GLN A 234 -9.09 -1.15 -1.72
N ALA A 235 -8.25 -0.44 -2.45
CA ALA A 235 -7.18 0.39 -1.91
C ALA A 235 -7.11 1.73 -2.64
N TYR A 236 -7.16 2.83 -1.88
CA TYR A 236 -7.06 4.17 -2.44
C TYR A 236 -6.37 5.11 -1.44
N PRO A 237 -5.01 5.08 -1.37
CA PRO A 237 -4.25 6.01 -0.56
C PRO A 237 -4.46 7.45 -1.01
N ILE A 238 -4.50 8.37 -0.04
CA ILE A 238 -4.60 9.82 -0.26
C ILE A 238 -3.34 10.47 0.26
N VAL A 239 -2.71 11.30 -0.57
CA VAL A 239 -1.51 12.07 -0.21
C VAL A 239 -1.82 13.56 -0.30
N THR A 240 -1.51 14.31 0.74
CA THR A 240 -1.64 15.77 0.77
C THR A 240 -0.26 16.41 0.78
N LEU A 241 -0.02 17.34 -0.15
CA LEU A 241 1.27 17.98 -0.39
C LEU A 241 1.24 19.48 0.00
N GLU A 242 2.15 19.86 0.88
CA GLU A 242 2.45 21.27 1.14
C GLU A 242 3.45 21.84 0.11
N SER A 243 3.85 23.11 0.28
CA SER A 243 4.72 23.82 -0.67
C SER A 243 6.07 23.12 -0.88
N ASN A 244 6.53 23.07 -2.12
CA ASN A 244 7.79 22.43 -2.53
C ASN A 244 7.87 20.93 -2.20
N ALA A 245 6.76 20.29 -1.84
CA ALA A 245 6.73 18.87 -1.56
C ALA A 245 6.72 18.06 -2.87
N TYR A 246 7.21 16.83 -2.77
CA TYR A 246 7.25 15.89 -3.89
C TYR A 246 6.61 14.56 -3.52
N THR A 247 5.80 14.00 -4.40
CA THR A 247 5.35 12.60 -4.27
C THR A 247 5.40 11.86 -5.60
N TYR A 248 5.82 10.60 -5.52
CA TYR A 248 5.80 9.64 -6.60
C TYR A 248 5.11 8.36 -6.12
N LEU A 249 4.00 8.00 -6.73
CA LEU A 249 3.21 6.83 -6.37
C LEU A 249 3.22 5.84 -7.53
N ALA A 250 3.95 4.73 -7.36
CA ALA A 250 4.03 3.68 -8.36
C ALA A 250 3.27 2.43 -7.90
N SER A 251 2.55 1.79 -8.81
CA SER A 251 1.84 0.55 -8.52
C SER A 251 1.94 -0.47 -9.64
N ILE A 252 2.16 -1.75 -9.27
CA ILE A 252 2.02 -2.91 -10.16
C ILE A 252 0.96 -3.83 -9.55
N VAL A 253 -0.10 -4.09 -10.32
CA VAL A 253 -1.24 -4.85 -9.85
C VAL A 253 -1.53 -6.00 -10.81
N LEU A 254 -1.39 -7.22 -10.30
CA LEU A 254 -1.72 -8.44 -11.02
C LEU A 254 -3.07 -8.98 -10.51
N GLY A 255 -4.05 -9.08 -11.41
CA GLY A 255 -5.31 -9.76 -11.18
C GLY A 255 -5.31 -11.15 -11.81
N LEU A 256 -5.65 -12.16 -11.02
CA LEU A 256 -5.69 -13.58 -11.41
C LEU A 256 -7.05 -14.19 -11.05
N ASP A 257 -7.37 -15.33 -11.68
CA ASP A 257 -8.60 -16.08 -11.44
C ASP A 257 -9.87 -15.21 -11.65
N ASP A 258 -10.69 -15.06 -10.62
CA ASP A 258 -11.91 -14.22 -10.59
C ASP A 258 -11.78 -13.01 -9.66
N ALA A 259 -10.56 -12.50 -9.48
CA ALA A 259 -10.27 -11.39 -8.60
C ALA A 259 -11.04 -10.11 -8.99
N HIS A 260 -11.56 -9.41 -7.99
CA HIS A 260 -12.12 -8.06 -8.15
C HIS A 260 -11.20 -7.04 -7.46
N ILE A 261 -10.52 -6.23 -8.24
CA ILE A 261 -9.50 -5.30 -7.76
C ILE A 261 -9.92 -3.87 -8.12
N ASP A 262 -10.18 -3.04 -7.11
CA ASP A 262 -10.44 -1.61 -7.25
C ASP A 262 -9.35 -0.85 -6.49
N VAL A 263 -8.37 -0.39 -7.21
CA VAL A 263 -7.15 0.22 -6.64
C VAL A 263 -6.82 1.54 -7.31
N GLY A 264 -6.13 2.38 -6.58
CA GLY A 264 -5.65 3.63 -7.14
C GLY A 264 -4.98 4.50 -6.11
N SER A 265 -4.82 5.77 -6.44
CA SER A 265 -4.22 6.77 -5.56
C SER A 265 -4.81 8.15 -5.82
N GLY A 266 -4.96 8.95 -4.77
CA GLY A 266 -5.34 10.35 -4.85
C GLY A 266 -4.26 11.26 -4.29
N ILE A 267 -4.00 12.39 -4.95
CA ILE A 267 -3.05 13.41 -4.48
C ILE A 267 -3.76 14.75 -4.44
N ASN A 268 -3.70 15.41 -3.29
CA ASN A 268 -4.13 16.79 -3.10
C ASN A 268 -2.92 17.71 -3.03
N ILE A 269 -2.74 18.59 -4.01
CA ILE A 269 -1.69 19.60 -4.02
C ILE A 269 -2.26 20.88 -3.39
N GLU A 270 -1.86 21.18 -2.16
CA GLU A 270 -2.33 22.35 -1.43
C GLU A 270 -1.32 23.51 -1.48
N GLY A 271 -0.02 23.19 -1.57
CA GLY A 271 1.06 24.16 -1.52
C GLY A 271 1.64 24.50 -2.90
N GLU A 272 2.36 25.63 -2.96
CA GLU A 272 3.03 26.12 -4.17
C GLU A 272 4.24 25.24 -4.54
N ASP A 273 4.54 25.14 -5.83
CA ASP A 273 5.70 24.43 -6.40
C ASP A 273 5.81 22.94 -6.01
N ALA A 274 4.72 22.34 -5.55
CA ALA A 274 4.69 20.91 -5.29
C ALA A 274 4.58 20.10 -6.59
N VAL A 275 5.15 18.89 -6.58
CA VAL A 275 5.17 17.99 -7.74
C VAL A 275 4.60 16.63 -7.36
N ALA A 276 3.68 16.14 -8.20
CA ALA A 276 2.94 14.90 -7.99
C ALA A 276 3.01 13.99 -9.22
N GLU A 277 3.38 12.74 -9.04
CA GLU A 277 3.38 11.75 -10.10
C GLU A 277 2.66 10.46 -9.66
N ILE A 278 1.79 9.92 -10.51
CA ILE A 278 1.16 8.60 -10.31
C ILE A 278 1.49 7.73 -11.52
N VAL A 279 2.07 6.56 -11.28
CA VAL A 279 2.35 5.55 -12.31
C VAL A 279 1.67 4.25 -11.93
N SER A 280 0.79 3.74 -12.79
CA SER A 280 0.05 2.50 -12.56
C SER A 280 0.26 1.51 -13.69
N ARG A 281 0.58 0.27 -13.35
CA ARG A 281 0.68 -0.87 -14.26
C ARG A 281 -0.28 -1.96 -13.80
N SER A 282 -1.28 -2.24 -14.61
CA SER A 282 -2.32 -3.24 -14.32
C SER A 282 -2.22 -4.40 -15.30
N LEU A 283 -2.14 -5.63 -14.78
CA LEU A 283 -2.13 -6.87 -15.55
C LEU A 283 -3.35 -7.69 -15.15
N ALA A 284 -4.25 -7.98 -16.08
CA ALA A 284 -5.44 -8.77 -15.82
C ALA A 284 -5.42 -10.07 -16.62
N ARG A 285 -5.55 -11.20 -15.91
CA ARG A 285 -5.58 -12.55 -16.47
C ARG A 285 -6.84 -13.29 -16.02
N ASP A 286 -7.19 -14.35 -16.73
CA ASP A 286 -8.35 -15.22 -16.50
C ASP A 286 -9.68 -14.43 -16.58
N ASN A 287 -10.47 -14.41 -15.51
CA ASN A 287 -11.71 -13.63 -15.42
C ASN A 287 -11.58 -12.41 -14.47
N SER A 288 -10.34 -12.01 -14.15
CA SER A 288 -10.11 -10.92 -13.20
C SER A 288 -10.60 -9.58 -13.73
N LYS A 289 -11.03 -8.73 -12.79
CA LYS A 289 -11.53 -7.38 -13.08
C LYS A 289 -10.71 -6.37 -12.28
N ILE A 290 -10.08 -5.44 -12.98
CA ILE A 290 -9.30 -4.36 -12.36
C ILE A 290 -9.93 -3.01 -12.70
N ILE A 291 -10.20 -2.22 -11.68
CA ILE A 291 -10.49 -0.79 -11.79
C ILE A 291 -9.27 -0.06 -11.26
N ALA A 292 -8.57 0.65 -12.13
CA ALA A 292 -7.39 1.44 -11.81
C ALA A 292 -7.78 2.92 -11.72
N ARG A 293 -7.72 3.50 -10.53
CA ARG A 293 -8.06 4.90 -10.27
C ARG A 293 -6.81 5.74 -10.06
N ALA A 294 -6.82 6.97 -10.54
CA ALA A 294 -5.78 7.94 -10.25
C ALA A 294 -6.39 9.34 -10.23
N SER A 295 -6.13 10.11 -9.18
CA SER A 295 -6.64 11.48 -9.08
C SER A 295 -5.54 12.42 -8.62
N ILE A 296 -5.39 13.56 -9.30
CA ILE A 296 -4.57 14.68 -8.84
C ILE A 296 -5.44 15.94 -8.87
N ILE A 297 -5.64 16.52 -7.69
CA ILE A 297 -6.39 17.77 -7.54
C ILE A 297 -5.45 18.81 -6.93
N GLY A 298 -5.32 19.98 -7.55
CA GLY A 298 -4.37 20.98 -7.11
C GLY A 298 -4.86 22.41 -7.21
N ARG A 299 -4.40 23.26 -6.27
CA ARG A 299 -4.52 24.73 -6.30
C ARG A 299 -3.28 25.39 -6.86
N SER A 300 -2.17 24.64 -6.97
CA SER A 300 -0.87 25.09 -7.47
C SER A 300 -0.02 23.85 -7.84
N GLY A 301 1.14 24.08 -8.46
CA GLY A 301 2.12 23.01 -8.71
C GLY A 301 1.88 22.19 -9.98
N LYS A 302 2.52 21.03 -10.05
CA LYS A 302 2.53 20.19 -11.25
C LYS A 302 2.15 18.75 -10.90
N GLY A 303 1.38 18.11 -11.79
CA GLY A 303 1.02 16.71 -11.63
C GLY A 303 0.96 15.93 -12.94
N HIS A 304 1.34 14.67 -12.89
CA HIS A 304 1.28 13.75 -14.03
C HIS A 304 0.74 12.38 -13.60
N ILE A 305 -0.15 11.80 -14.44
CA ILE A 305 -0.67 10.44 -14.30
C ILE A 305 -0.30 9.62 -15.52
N ASP A 306 0.37 8.46 -15.32
CA ASP A 306 0.62 7.45 -16.36
C ASP A 306 -0.02 6.11 -15.94
N CYS A 307 -1.16 5.77 -16.53
CA CYS A 307 -1.91 4.55 -16.25
C CYS A 307 -1.90 3.62 -17.46
N ARG A 308 -1.30 2.42 -17.31
CA ARG A 308 -1.27 1.42 -18.37
C ARG A 308 -1.86 0.09 -17.90
N GLY A 309 -2.71 -0.49 -18.74
CA GLY A 309 -3.36 -1.78 -18.52
C GLY A 309 -3.05 -2.78 -19.62
N LEU A 310 -2.78 -4.03 -19.25
CA LEU A 310 -2.54 -5.12 -20.17
C LEU A 310 -3.46 -6.30 -19.85
N MET A 311 -4.34 -6.65 -20.78
CA MET A 311 -5.23 -7.81 -20.68
C MET A 311 -4.54 -9.04 -21.27
N LEU A 312 -4.35 -10.07 -20.44
CA LEU A 312 -3.66 -11.32 -20.81
C LEU A 312 -4.63 -12.44 -21.20
N SER A 313 -5.93 -12.23 -21.02
CA SER A 313 -6.99 -13.21 -21.32
C SER A 313 -8.22 -12.53 -21.91
N ASP A 314 -9.04 -13.27 -22.68
CA ASP A 314 -10.23 -12.72 -23.35
C ASP A 314 -11.32 -12.25 -22.39
N LYS A 315 -11.41 -12.85 -21.20
CA LYS A 315 -12.40 -12.50 -20.18
C LYS A 315 -11.89 -11.52 -19.13
N ALA A 316 -10.60 -11.20 -19.20
CA ALA A 316 -10.01 -10.19 -18.32
C ALA A 316 -10.58 -8.79 -18.63
N TYR A 317 -10.72 -7.98 -17.61
CA TYR A 317 -11.28 -6.65 -17.71
C TYR A 317 -10.43 -5.63 -16.94
N ILE A 318 -10.09 -4.53 -17.61
CA ILE A 318 -9.42 -3.38 -17.00
C ILE A 318 -10.21 -2.11 -17.34
N TYR A 319 -10.47 -1.31 -16.33
CA TYR A 319 -11.08 0.01 -16.46
C TYR A 319 -10.22 1.04 -15.74
N THR A 320 -9.78 2.08 -16.45
CA THR A 320 -8.92 3.13 -15.90
C THR A 320 -9.70 4.43 -15.75
N LEU A 321 -9.57 5.06 -14.58
CA LEU A 321 -10.27 6.28 -14.18
C LEU A 321 -9.26 7.36 -13.76
N PRO A 322 -8.59 8.05 -14.70
CA PRO A 322 -7.79 9.22 -14.37
C PRO A 322 -8.70 10.44 -14.13
N GLU A 323 -8.42 11.20 -13.07
CA GLU A 323 -9.12 12.42 -12.70
C GLU A 323 -8.11 13.54 -12.47
N LEU A 324 -8.29 14.68 -13.13
CA LEU A 324 -7.47 15.87 -12.96
C LEU A 324 -8.35 17.06 -12.56
N GLY A 325 -8.04 17.68 -11.43
CA GLY A 325 -8.72 18.87 -10.93
C GLY A 325 -7.77 20.04 -10.78
N ALA A 326 -7.68 20.94 -11.77
CA ALA A 326 -6.94 22.19 -11.67
C ALA A 326 -7.84 23.28 -11.08
N LEU A 327 -7.60 23.63 -9.81
CA LEU A 327 -8.43 24.60 -9.06
C LEU A 327 -7.91 26.03 -9.12
N SER A 328 -6.80 26.25 -9.83
CA SER A 328 -6.23 27.59 -10.08
C SER A 328 -5.42 27.59 -11.39
N PRO A 329 -5.18 28.79 -11.99
CA PRO A 329 -4.35 28.92 -13.19
C PRO A 329 -2.88 28.50 -13.01
N ASN A 330 -2.40 28.42 -11.79
CA ASN A 330 -1.02 28.05 -11.47
C ASN A 330 -0.84 26.51 -11.36
N THR A 331 -1.85 25.73 -11.72
CA THR A 331 -1.82 24.26 -11.66
C THR A 331 -1.65 23.68 -13.05
N ILE A 332 -0.62 22.86 -13.27
CA ILE A 332 -0.36 22.16 -14.53
C ILE A 332 -0.51 20.65 -14.28
N LEU A 333 -1.57 20.06 -14.83
CA LEU A 333 -1.85 18.63 -14.68
C LEU A 333 -1.96 17.98 -16.06
N THR A 334 -1.35 16.79 -16.19
CA THR A 334 -1.41 15.99 -17.42
C THR A 334 -1.70 14.53 -17.09
N HIS A 335 -2.28 13.80 -18.04
CA HIS A 335 -2.40 12.35 -17.90
C HIS A 335 -2.16 11.63 -19.24
N GLU A 336 -1.66 10.40 -19.13
CA GLU A 336 -1.61 9.40 -20.19
C GLU A 336 -2.31 8.13 -19.70
N ALA A 337 -3.12 7.52 -20.56
CA ALA A 337 -3.77 6.26 -20.23
C ALA A 337 -3.83 5.35 -21.46
N SER A 338 -3.49 4.08 -21.29
CA SER A 338 -3.60 3.08 -22.33
C SER A 338 -4.01 1.72 -21.76
N ILE A 339 -4.89 1.02 -22.48
CA ILE A 339 -5.27 -0.37 -22.19
C ILE A 339 -5.18 -1.15 -23.49
N GLY A 340 -4.51 -2.30 -23.45
CA GLY A 340 -4.32 -3.13 -24.63
C GLY A 340 -4.11 -4.61 -24.29
N ARG A 341 -3.62 -5.31 -25.30
CA ARG A 341 -3.14 -6.70 -25.23
C ARG A 341 -1.73 -6.75 -25.78
N LEU A 342 -1.01 -7.82 -25.49
CA LEU A 342 0.25 -8.09 -26.20
C LEU A 342 -0.03 -8.23 -27.70
N ALA A 343 0.70 -7.48 -28.51
CA ALA A 343 0.58 -7.56 -29.95
C ALA A 343 1.23 -8.86 -30.47
N GLU A 344 0.50 -9.66 -31.25
CA GLU A 344 1.05 -10.89 -31.85
C GLU A 344 2.24 -10.58 -32.76
N GLU A 345 2.27 -9.43 -33.39
CA GLU A 345 3.41 -8.96 -34.20
C GLU A 345 4.68 -8.83 -33.38
N GLU A 346 4.60 -8.28 -32.16
CA GLU A 346 5.75 -8.15 -31.27
C GLU A 346 6.22 -9.52 -30.78
N ILE A 347 5.31 -10.41 -30.42
CA ILE A 347 5.62 -11.79 -30.03
C ILE A 347 6.30 -12.53 -31.20
N ASN A 348 5.73 -12.47 -32.41
CA ASN A 348 6.27 -13.12 -33.59
C ASN A 348 7.64 -12.52 -34.01
N TYR A 349 7.84 -11.22 -33.81
CA TYR A 349 9.14 -10.61 -34.02
C TYR A 349 10.22 -11.22 -33.10
N LEU A 350 9.94 -11.37 -31.81
CA LEU A 350 10.85 -11.98 -30.86
C LEU A 350 11.08 -13.47 -31.19
N ILE A 351 10.05 -14.21 -31.59
CA ILE A 351 10.17 -15.61 -32.03
C ILE A 351 11.10 -15.68 -33.26
N SER A 352 11.00 -14.77 -34.20
CA SER A 352 11.89 -14.73 -35.36
C SER A 352 13.36 -14.44 -35.01
N ARG A 353 13.63 -13.91 -33.81
CA ARG A 353 14.94 -13.69 -33.23
C ARG A 353 15.47 -14.87 -32.41
N GLY A 354 14.71 -15.97 -32.34
CA GLY A 354 15.12 -17.21 -31.69
C GLY A 354 14.60 -17.43 -30.27
N PHE A 355 13.71 -16.57 -29.77
CA PHE A 355 13.05 -16.76 -28.48
C PHE A 355 11.87 -17.74 -28.61
N SER A 356 11.60 -18.53 -27.60
CA SER A 356 10.34 -19.26 -27.47
C SER A 356 9.16 -18.27 -27.27
N ARG A 357 7.94 -18.73 -27.48
CA ARG A 357 6.74 -17.89 -27.24
C ARG A 357 6.67 -17.41 -25.79
N GLU A 358 6.97 -18.29 -24.85
CA GLU A 358 6.99 -17.95 -23.42
C GLU A 358 8.06 -16.91 -23.10
N GLU A 359 9.28 -17.06 -23.63
CA GLU A 359 10.36 -16.08 -23.44
C GLU A 359 9.97 -14.72 -24.03
N ALA A 360 9.36 -14.70 -25.22
CA ALA A 360 8.90 -13.49 -25.87
C ALA A 360 7.86 -12.75 -25.01
N ILE A 361 6.84 -13.47 -24.52
CA ILE A 361 5.82 -12.93 -23.61
C ILE A 361 6.49 -12.39 -22.33
N GLY A 362 7.40 -13.16 -21.73
CA GLY A 362 8.12 -12.74 -20.52
C GLY A 362 8.96 -11.47 -20.71
N ILE A 363 9.58 -11.29 -21.90
CA ILE A 363 10.31 -10.06 -22.24
C ILE A 363 9.37 -8.86 -22.33
N LEU A 364 8.26 -9.00 -23.04
CA LEU A 364 7.26 -7.94 -23.20
C LEU A 364 6.61 -7.56 -21.88
N LEU A 365 6.26 -8.53 -21.03
CA LEU A 365 5.72 -8.28 -19.70
C LEU A 365 6.72 -7.54 -18.81
N ARG A 366 8.00 -7.93 -18.80
CA ARG A 366 9.04 -7.20 -18.05
C ARG A 366 9.17 -5.76 -18.51
N GLY A 367 9.16 -5.52 -19.82
CA GLY A 367 9.17 -4.17 -20.38
C GLY A 367 7.94 -3.34 -19.96
N PHE A 368 6.76 -3.98 -19.90
CA PHE A 368 5.51 -3.32 -19.51
C PHE A 368 5.48 -2.92 -18.03
N ILE A 369 5.92 -3.82 -17.13
CA ILE A 369 5.87 -3.56 -15.67
C ILE A 369 7.06 -2.76 -15.15
N SER A 370 8.13 -2.64 -15.94
CA SER A 370 9.31 -1.88 -15.54
C SER A 370 8.94 -0.42 -15.27
N ILE A 371 9.13 0.01 -14.05
CA ILE A 371 8.91 1.39 -13.61
C ILE A 371 10.23 1.95 -13.14
N ASP A 372 10.66 3.05 -13.75
CA ASP A 372 11.88 3.76 -13.32
C ASP A 372 11.58 4.56 -12.05
N ILE A 373 11.82 3.95 -10.90
CA ILE A 373 11.65 4.61 -9.62
C ILE A 373 12.95 5.31 -9.25
N LYS A 374 12.91 6.62 -9.30
CA LYS A 374 14.05 7.48 -8.96
C LYS A 374 14.35 7.43 -7.45
N ASP A 375 15.60 7.63 -7.10
CA ASP A 375 16.06 7.80 -5.70
C ASP A 375 15.84 6.61 -4.77
N ILE A 376 15.80 5.38 -5.29
CA ILE A 376 15.71 4.17 -4.47
C ILE A 376 17.14 3.69 -4.06
N PRO A 377 17.37 3.38 -2.78
CA PRO A 377 18.58 2.74 -2.35
C PRO A 377 18.84 1.40 -3.08
N PRO A 378 20.11 1.06 -3.44
CA PRO A 378 20.42 -0.16 -4.20
C PRO A 378 19.85 -1.44 -3.57
N GLN A 379 19.82 -1.54 -2.24
CA GLN A 379 19.28 -2.69 -1.54
C GLN A 379 17.77 -2.88 -1.84
N ILE A 380 17.01 -1.78 -1.88
CA ILE A 380 15.59 -1.81 -2.19
C ILE A 380 15.35 -2.10 -3.66
N LYS A 381 16.20 -1.62 -4.54
CA LYS A 381 16.13 -1.92 -5.99
C LYS A 381 16.17 -3.44 -6.24
N ASN A 382 17.06 -4.15 -5.59
CA ASN A 382 17.15 -5.61 -5.72
C ASN A 382 15.85 -6.33 -5.25
N TYR A 383 15.22 -5.84 -4.17
CA TYR A 383 13.93 -6.37 -3.73
C TYR A 383 12.84 -6.14 -4.78
N ILE A 384 12.77 -4.93 -5.34
CA ILE A 384 11.79 -4.57 -6.37
C ILE A 384 12.00 -5.42 -7.62
N GLU A 385 13.22 -5.55 -8.13
CA GLU A 385 13.54 -6.39 -9.29
C GLU A 385 13.14 -7.86 -9.07
N THR A 386 13.33 -8.38 -7.84
CA THR A 386 12.87 -9.73 -7.48
C THR A 386 11.35 -9.84 -7.53
N ILE A 387 10.64 -8.84 -7.02
CA ILE A 387 9.18 -8.81 -7.03
C ILE A 387 8.64 -8.66 -8.46
N GLU A 388 9.26 -7.82 -9.29
CA GLU A 388 8.90 -7.69 -10.71
C GLU A 388 9.06 -9.03 -11.44
N LYS A 389 10.16 -9.75 -11.20
CA LYS A 389 10.37 -11.09 -11.77
C LYS A 389 9.27 -12.07 -11.36
N LEU A 390 8.95 -12.13 -10.06
CA LEU A 390 7.86 -12.97 -9.55
C LEU A 390 6.50 -12.57 -10.14
N THR A 391 6.27 -11.28 -10.35
CA THR A 391 5.03 -10.78 -10.98
C THR A 391 4.90 -11.31 -12.40
N VAL A 392 5.98 -11.28 -13.19
CA VAL A 392 6.01 -11.82 -14.56
C VAL A 392 5.77 -13.33 -14.56
N GLU A 393 6.44 -14.08 -13.69
CA GLU A 393 6.26 -15.52 -13.57
C GLU A 393 4.81 -15.92 -13.23
N LYS A 394 4.15 -15.16 -12.38
CA LYS A 394 2.73 -15.38 -12.03
C LYS A 394 1.75 -14.91 -13.10
N ALA A 395 2.15 -13.97 -13.93
CA ALA A 395 1.32 -13.45 -15.04
C ALA A 395 1.34 -14.35 -16.27
N MET A 396 2.39 -15.14 -16.47
CA MET A 396 2.49 -16.18 -17.52
C MET A 396 1.71 -17.44 -17.17
#